data_d2897eb71817fbfea5a0b02b099ce3f8
#
_entry.id   d2897eb71817fbfea5a0b02b099ce3f8
#
_cell.length_a   1.000
_cell.length_b   1.000
_cell.length_c   1.000
_cell.angle_alpha   90.00
_cell.angle_beta   90.00
_cell.angle_gamma   90.00
#
_symmetry.space_group_name_H-M   'P 1'
#
loop_
_entity.id
_entity.type
_entity.pdbx_description
1 polymer ?
#
loop_
_entity_poly.entity_id
_entity_poly.type
_entity_poly.pdbx_seq_one_letter_code
_entity_poly.pdbx_strand_id
1 'polypeptide(L)'
;KLKAFGQDGNNWMEIDDLAKGLPDDLFDFILFDACYMASVECTYELRNKAEYILASPTETMADGWPYEEMMPQLFATDLQLEKVGETFYNHYLNNTYPYATVSLTKTSELDNLKSVTHDILADKTESDIYSLDPKKMQRLEYLYRSPGMLYDFNDYIKQLATAEQDDRFISYLDK
;
A
#
# COMPACT_ATOMS: atom_id res chain seq x y z
N LYS A 1 9.86 -12.95 -4.61
CA LYS A 1 10.45 -12.00 -3.65
C LYS A 1 9.49 -10.84 -3.53
N LEU A 2 9.05 -10.55 -2.33
CA LEU A 2 8.43 -9.30 -1.95
C LEU A 2 9.45 -8.17 -2.19
N LYS A 3 9.06 -6.94 -1.95
CA LYS A 3 9.93 -5.79 -2.12
C LYS A 3 10.98 -5.74 -1.01
N ALA A 4 12.22 -5.38 -1.37
CA ALA A 4 13.25 -5.03 -0.39
C ALA A 4 12.96 -3.65 0.22
N PHE A 5 13.09 -3.54 1.53
CA PHE A 5 13.01 -2.29 2.28
C PHE A 5 14.24 -1.41 2.02
N GLY A 6 15.43 -2.02 1.99
CA GLY A 6 16.67 -1.30 1.81
C GLY A 6 17.83 -2.18 1.41
N GLN A 7 18.97 -1.55 1.13
CA GLN A 7 20.21 -2.21 0.74
C GLN A 7 21.39 -1.57 1.44
N ASP A 8 22.30 -2.43 1.98
CA ASP A 8 23.60 -2.04 2.48
C ASP A 8 24.68 -2.89 1.79
N GLY A 9 25.47 -2.29 0.93
CA GLY A 9 26.42 -2.98 0.08
C GLY A 9 25.73 -4.00 -0.82
N ASN A 10 26.03 -5.29 -0.64
CA ASN A 10 25.39 -6.39 -1.36
C ASN A 10 24.25 -7.08 -0.56
N ASN A 11 23.95 -6.58 0.61
CA ASN A 11 22.91 -7.14 1.47
C ASN A 11 21.59 -6.39 1.28
N TRP A 12 20.54 -7.14 1.05
CA TRP A 12 19.17 -6.61 0.94
C TRP A 12 18.38 -7.00 2.17
N MET A 13 17.63 -6.04 2.72
CA MET A 13 16.63 -6.32 3.74
C MET A 13 15.27 -6.45 3.05
N GLU A 14 14.74 -7.65 2.99
CA GLU A 14 13.38 -7.89 2.48
C GLU A 14 12.35 -7.41 3.53
N ILE A 15 11.10 -7.19 3.11
CA ILE A 15 10.05 -6.70 4.03
C ILE A 15 9.75 -7.68 5.15
N ASP A 16 9.81 -8.98 4.88
CA ASP A 16 9.62 -10.01 5.89
C ASP A 16 10.77 -10.02 6.94
N ASP A 17 11.99 -9.67 6.55
CA ASP A 17 13.11 -9.50 7.48
C ASP A 17 12.90 -8.26 8.37
N LEU A 18 12.43 -7.15 7.79
CA LEU A 18 12.04 -5.97 8.57
C LEU A 18 10.94 -6.32 9.57
N ALA A 19 9.88 -7.02 9.11
CA ALA A 19 8.78 -7.44 9.97
C ALA A 19 9.25 -8.33 11.12
N LYS A 20 10.17 -9.28 10.88
CA LYS A 20 10.75 -10.13 11.94
C LYS A 20 11.63 -9.35 12.91
N GLY A 21 12.29 -8.31 12.45
CA GLY A 21 13.17 -7.46 13.26
C GLY A 21 12.44 -6.49 14.18
N LEU A 22 11.18 -6.18 13.90
CA LEU A 22 10.36 -5.27 14.69
C LEU A 22 9.46 -6.03 15.67
N PRO A 23 9.37 -5.59 16.95
CA PRO A 23 8.37 -6.11 17.87
C PRO A 23 6.94 -5.88 17.36
N ASP A 24 6.01 -6.74 17.76
CA ASP A 24 4.60 -6.55 17.50
C ASP A 24 4.05 -5.40 18.37
N ASP A 25 3.02 -4.71 17.87
CA ASP A 25 2.30 -3.62 18.54
C ASP A 25 3.21 -2.49 19.08
N LEU A 26 4.32 -2.24 18.35
CA LEU A 26 5.32 -1.26 18.81
C LEU A 26 4.94 0.18 18.45
N PHE A 27 4.29 0.37 17.31
CA PHE A 27 4.04 1.69 16.74
C PHE A 27 2.56 2.02 16.61
N ASP A 28 2.18 3.26 16.89
CA ASP A 28 0.86 3.77 16.52
C ASP A 28 0.73 3.84 15.00
N PHE A 29 1.81 4.24 14.32
CA PHE A 29 1.87 4.24 12.85
C PHE A 29 3.29 4.06 12.34
N ILE A 30 3.40 3.61 11.07
CA ILE A 30 4.64 3.62 10.29
C ILE A 30 4.41 4.47 9.05
N LEU A 31 5.27 5.48 8.84
CA LEU A 31 5.33 6.26 7.61
C LEU A 31 6.54 5.83 6.80
N PHE A 32 6.32 5.42 5.55
CA PHE A 32 7.40 5.05 4.66
C PHE A 32 7.71 6.15 3.65
N ASP A 33 8.90 6.72 3.76
CA ASP A 33 9.48 7.56 2.71
C ASP A 33 10.25 6.69 1.71
N ALA A 34 9.52 5.82 1.05
CA ALA A 34 10.06 4.88 0.09
C ALA A 34 8.99 4.46 -0.92
N CYS A 35 9.41 4.16 -2.15
CA CYS A 35 8.54 3.74 -3.24
C CYS A 35 7.87 2.39 -2.94
N TYR A 36 6.61 2.21 -3.38
CA TYR A 36 5.87 0.93 -3.40
C TYR A 36 5.62 0.26 -2.04
N MET A 37 5.69 1.01 -0.94
CA MET A 37 5.50 0.45 0.40
C MET A 37 4.04 0.26 0.80
N ALA A 38 3.09 0.78 0.00
CA ALA A 38 1.66 0.56 0.23
C ALA A 38 1.07 -0.55 -0.66
N SER A 39 1.89 -1.47 -1.18
CA SER A 39 1.33 -2.68 -1.77
C SER A 39 0.68 -3.54 -0.69
N VAL A 40 -0.40 -4.26 -1.02
CA VAL A 40 -1.14 -5.09 -0.05
C VAL A 40 -0.25 -6.13 0.62
N GLU A 41 0.72 -6.68 -0.11
CA GLU A 41 1.68 -7.64 0.41
C GLU A 41 2.61 -7.01 1.46
N CYS A 42 3.14 -5.81 1.19
CA CYS A 42 4.01 -5.11 2.13
C CYS A 42 3.26 -4.72 3.40
N THR A 43 2.06 -4.17 3.26
CA THR A 43 1.25 -3.76 4.43
C THR A 43 0.80 -4.96 5.25
N TYR A 44 0.47 -6.08 4.59
CA TYR A 44 0.09 -7.31 5.28
C TYR A 44 1.24 -7.91 6.10
N GLU A 45 2.47 -7.92 5.59
CA GLU A 45 3.64 -8.40 6.36
C GLU A 45 3.88 -7.57 7.62
N LEU A 46 3.57 -6.27 7.58
CA LEU A 46 3.79 -5.34 8.68
C LEU A 46 2.55 -5.14 9.58
N ARG A 47 1.44 -5.85 9.34
CA ARG A 47 0.15 -5.60 9.98
C ARG A 47 0.14 -5.67 11.51
N ASN A 48 1.04 -6.45 12.10
CA ASN A 48 1.15 -6.57 13.55
C ASN A 48 2.16 -5.57 14.17
N LYS A 49 2.75 -4.67 13.38
CA LYS A 49 3.82 -3.77 13.84
C LYS A 49 3.33 -2.38 14.19
N ALA A 50 2.26 -1.94 13.57
CA ALA A 50 1.66 -0.63 13.77
C ALA A 50 0.14 -0.69 13.58
N GLU A 51 -0.61 0.26 14.16
CA GLU A 51 -2.05 0.39 13.91
C GLU A 51 -2.36 0.92 12.51
N TYR A 52 -1.48 1.78 11.99
CA TYR A 52 -1.61 2.38 10.65
C TYR A 52 -0.30 2.33 9.89
N ILE A 53 -0.41 2.20 8.57
CA ILE A 53 0.71 2.34 7.64
C ILE A 53 0.37 3.43 6.63
N LEU A 54 1.20 4.47 6.56
CA LEU A 54 1.09 5.58 5.63
C LEU A 54 2.24 5.48 4.61
N ALA A 55 1.91 5.24 3.35
CA ALA A 55 2.91 4.97 2.33
C ALA A 55 2.39 5.24 0.91
N SER A 56 3.29 5.27 -0.06
CA SER A 56 2.91 5.33 -1.47
C SER A 56 2.80 3.95 -2.09
N PRO A 57 1.72 3.64 -2.82
CA PRO A 57 1.62 2.43 -3.63
C PRO A 57 2.45 2.49 -4.93
N THR A 58 2.97 3.68 -5.28
CA THR A 58 3.83 3.90 -6.44
C THR A 58 5.19 4.45 -6.02
N GLU A 59 5.89 5.11 -6.92
CA GLU A 59 7.14 5.78 -6.61
C GLU A 59 6.91 7.01 -5.72
N THR A 60 7.81 7.20 -4.78
CA THR A 60 7.99 8.46 -4.07
C THR A 60 9.09 9.25 -4.78
N MET A 61 8.86 10.54 -5.02
CA MET A 61 9.85 11.42 -5.66
C MET A 61 11.12 11.51 -4.82
N ALA A 62 12.25 11.77 -5.47
CA ALA A 62 13.54 11.83 -4.79
C ALA A 62 13.63 12.90 -3.68
N ASP A 63 12.81 13.94 -3.76
CA ASP A 63 12.69 14.96 -2.73
C ASP A 63 12.02 14.43 -1.44
N GLY A 64 11.39 13.24 -1.52
CA GLY A 64 10.78 12.58 -0.38
C GLY A 64 9.49 13.24 0.11
N TRP A 65 9.16 13.01 1.35
CA TRP A 65 8.01 13.63 1.99
C TRP A 65 8.33 15.05 2.45
N PRO A 66 7.37 16.01 2.37
CA PRO A 66 7.60 17.41 2.76
C PRO A 66 7.61 17.56 4.28
N TYR A 67 8.65 17.07 4.93
CA TYR A 67 8.75 17.00 6.39
C TYR A 67 8.55 18.38 7.06
N GLU A 68 9.04 19.45 6.44
CA GLU A 68 8.89 20.81 6.98
C GLU A 68 7.41 21.20 7.12
N GLU A 69 6.56 20.81 6.15
CA GLU A 69 5.13 21.09 6.15
C GLU A 69 4.37 20.11 7.07
N MET A 70 4.85 18.88 7.20
CA MET A 70 4.18 17.79 7.93
C MET A 70 4.51 17.76 9.42
N MET A 71 5.69 18.22 9.84
CA MET A 71 6.13 18.17 11.24
C MET A 71 5.12 18.74 12.24
N PRO A 72 4.49 19.91 12.00
CA PRO A 72 3.47 20.42 12.93
C PRO A 72 2.28 19.48 13.10
N GLN A 73 1.93 18.70 12.08
CA GLN A 73 0.84 17.72 12.13
C GLN A 73 1.28 16.45 12.84
N LEU A 74 2.48 15.94 12.55
CA LEU A 74 3.02 14.74 13.18
C LEU A 74 3.22 14.88 14.70
N PHE A 75 3.47 16.10 15.18
CA PHE A 75 3.60 16.40 16.61
C PHE A 75 2.36 17.04 17.23
N ALA A 76 1.24 17.09 16.52
CA ALA A 76 -0.02 17.56 17.07
C ALA A 76 -0.54 16.60 18.15
N THR A 77 -1.16 17.16 19.19
CA THR A 77 -1.80 16.36 20.25
C THR A 77 -2.95 15.49 19.70
N ASP A 78 -3.61 15.96 18.64
CA ASP A 78 -4.66 15.26 17.89
C ASP A 78 -4.11 14.93 16.50
N LEU A 79 -3.29 13.88 16.44
CA LEU A 79 -2.69 13.42 15.21
C LEU A 79 -3.75 12.85 14.27
N GLN A 80 -3.83 13.41 13.07
CA GLN A 80 -4.72 12.95 12.00
C GLN A 80 -3.85 12.54 10.79
N LEU A 81 -3.64 11.25 10.63
CA LEU A 81 -2.75 10.70 9.59
C LEU A 81 -3.27 10.99 8.18
N GLU A 82 -4.60 11.09 8.01
CA GLU A 82 -5.22 11.50 6.75
C GLU A 82 -4.72 12.87 6.30
N LYS A 83 -4.63 13.83 7.24
CA LYS A 83 -4.12 15.18 6.94
C LYS A 83 -2.62 15.18 6.60
N VAL A 84 -1.87 14.28 7.21
CA VAL A 84 -0.45 14.09 6.86
C VAL A 84 -0.34 13.60 5.41
N GLY A 85 -1.15 12.62 5.04
CA GLY A 85 -1.24 12.14 3.66
C GLY A 85 -1.72 13.21 2.66
N GLU A 86 -2.74 14.00 3.02
CA GLU A 86 -3.22 15.12 2.22
C GLU A 86 -2.13 16.19 2.00
N THR A 87 -1.32 16.47 3.00
CA THR A 87 -0.21 17.43 2.89
C THR A 87 0.82 16.93 1.88
N PHE A 88 1.21 15.66 1.95
CA PHE A 88 2.08 15.04 0.96
C PHE A 88 1.50 15.15 -0.45
N TYR A 89 0.25 14.74 -0.64
CA TYR A 89 -0.41 14.77 -1.94
C TYR A 89 -0.48 16.19 -2.51
N ASN A 90 -0.92 17.17 -1.71
CA ASN A 90 -1.07 18.55 -2.13
C ASN A 90 0.26 19.24 -2.44
N HIS A 91 1.34 18.88 -1.71
CA HIS A 91 2.68 19.38 -2.00
C HIS A 91 3.07 19.04 -3.45
N TYR A 92 2.89 17.79 -3.86
CA TYR A 92 3.25 17.35 -5.21
C TYR A 92 2.22 17.76 -6.27
N LEU A 93 0.94 17.84 -5.94
CA LEU A 93 -0.09 18.29 -6.88
C LEU A 93 0.19 19.70 -7.44
N ASN A 94 0.78 20.57 -6.62
CA ASN A 94 1.13 21.93 -6.98
C ASN A 94 2.54 22.07 -7.56
N ASN A 95 3.26 20.98 -7.74
CA ASN A 95 4.62 20.99 -8.29
C ASN A 95 4.60 21.04 -9.83
N THR A 96 5.77 21.36 -10.43
CA THR A 96 5.96 21.38 -11.90
C THR A 96 5.66 20.02 -12.53
N TYR A 97 5.90 18.95 -11.81
CA TYR A 97 5.57 17.57 -12.21
C TYR A 97 4.64 16.97 -11.15
N PRO A 98 3.32 17.16 -11.31
CA PRO A 98 2.35 16.67 -10.33
C PRO A 98 2.30 15.13 -10.38
N TYR A 99 2.97 14.50 -9.44
CA TYR A 99 2.97 13.05 -9.29
C TYR A 99 3.07 12.68 -7.82
N ALA A 100 1.99 12.19 -7.27
CA ALA A 100 1.98 11.60 -5.94
C ALA A 100 0.81 10.63 -5.80
N THR A 101 1.06 9.57 -5.09
CA THR A 101 0.02 8.68 -4.57
C THR A 101 0.31 8.41 -3.10
N VAL A 102 -0.73 8.28 -2.30
CA VAL A 102 -0.61 7.97 -0.88
C VAL A 102 -1.78 7.10 -0.46
N SER A 103 -1.50 6.13 0.39
CA SER A 103 -2.50 5.30 1.04
C SER A 103 -2.27 5.30 2.54
N LEU A 104 -3.36 5.38 3.28
CA LEU A 104 -3.40 5.12 4.72
C LEU A 104 -4.09 3.77 4.93
N THR A 105 -3.34 2.79 5.44
CA THR A 105 -3.84 1.44 5.68
C THR A 105 -4.06 1.23 7.17
N LYS A 106 -5.28 0.90 7.57
CA LYS A 106 -5.60 0.44 8.92
C LYS A 106 -5.31 -1.05 9.02
N THR A 107 -4.30 -1.41 9.79
CA THR A 107 -3.74 -2.78 9.78
C THR A 107 -4.68 -3.81 10.37
N SER A 108 -5.53 -3.43 11.34
CA SER A 108 -6.50 -4.33 11.97
C SER A 108 -7.53 -4.94 11.00
N GLU A 109 -7.73 -4.35 9.82
CA GLU A 109 -8.65 -4.86 8.79
C GLU A 109 -7.99 -5.84 7.82
N LEU A 110 -6.66 -5.96 7.83
CA LEU A 110 -5.94 -6.77 6.84
C LEU A 110 -6.17 -8.28 6.97
N ASP A 111 -6.39 -8.80 8.19
CA ASP A 111 -6.75 -10.22 8.35
C ASP A 111 -8.17 -10.52 7.85
N ASN A 112 -9.11 -9.58 7.97
CA ASN A 112 -10.44 -9.67 7.39
C ASN A 112 -10.35 -9.66 5.86
N LEU A 113 -9.58 -8.73 5.31
CA LEU A 113 -9.33 -8.61 3.87
C LEU A 113 -8.68 -9.88 3.32
N LYS A 114 -7.68 -10.44 4.00
CA LYS A 114 -7.07 -11.72 3.67
C LYS A 114 -8.10 -12.85 3.64
N SER A 115 -8.97 -12.94 4.65
CA SER A 115 -9.97 -14.00 4.74
C SER A 115 -10.93 -13.96 3.55
N VAL A 116 -11.47 -12.79 3.22
CA VAL A 116 -12.39 -12.68 2.07
C VAL A 116 -11.67 -12.90 0.75
N THR A 117 -10.42 -12.45 0.61
CA THR A 117 -9.59 -12.72 -0.57
C THR A 117 -9.36 -14.22 -0.75
N HIS A 118 -9.02 -14.92 0.34
CA HIS A 118 -8.87 -16.38 0.32
C HIS A 118 -10.14 -17.07 -0.13
N ASP A 119 -11.30 -16.68 0.39
CA ASP A 119 -12.59 -17.26 0.01
C ASP A 119 -12.88 -17.05 -1.49
N ILE A 120 -12.53 -15.89 -2.04
CA ILE A 120 -12.70 -15.58 -3.46
C ILE A 120 -11.78 -16.43 -4.32
N LEU A 121 -10.54 -16.65 -3.88
CA LEU A 121 -9.53 -17.36 -4.66
C LEU A 121 -9.58 -18.89 -4.50
N ALA A 122 -10.29 -19.42 -3.50
CA ALA A 122 -10.28 -20.83 -3.15
C ALA A 122 -10.70 -21.78 -4.31
N ASP A 123 -11.63 -21.34 -5.14
CA ASP A 123 -12.15 -22.11 -6.27
C ASP A 123 -11.53 -21.69 -7.61
N LYS A 124 -10.55 -20.78 -7.63
CA LYS A 124 -9.94 -20.27 -8.86
C LYS A 124 -8.78 -21.15 -9.29
N THR A 125 -8.71 -21.37 -10.59
CA THR A 125 -7.61 -22.08 -11.23
C THR A 125 -6.60 -21.12 -11.81
N GLU A 126 -5.41 -21.59 -12.18
CA GLU A 126 -4.44 -20.79 -12.93
C GLU A 126 -5.04 -20.22 -14.23
N SER A 127 -5.93 -20.98 -14.88
CA SER A 127 -6.62 -20.53 -16.10
C SER A 127 -7.51 -19.32 -15.83
N ASP A 128 -8.18 -19.26 -14.67
CA ASP A 128 -9.00 -18.10 -14.29
C ASP A 128 -8.12 -16.87 -14.12
N ILE A 129 -6.97 -17.02 -13.46
CA ILE A 129 -6.01 -15.93 -13.27
C ILE A 129 -5.42 -15.45 -14.60
N TYR A 130 -5.02 -16.37 -15.49
CA TYR A 130 -4.51 -16.01 -16.82
C TYR A 130 -5.56 -15.43 -17.76
N SER A 131 -6.85 -15.62 -17.49
CA SER A 131 -7.96 -15.08 -18.28
C SER A 131 -8.31 -13.61 -17.91
N LEU A 132 -7.73 -13.06 -16.84
CA LEU A 132 -8.00 -11.70 -16.44
C LEU A 132 -7.63 -10.70 -17.55
N ASP A 133 -8.46 -9.68 -17.71
CA ASP A 133 -8.21 -8.61 -18.66
C ASP A 133 -7.44 -7.46 -17.99
N PRO A 134 -6.13 -7.29 -18.29
CA PRO A 134 -5.34 -6.22 -17.70
C PRO A 134 -5.85 -4.81 -18.02
N LYS A 135 -6.67 -4.66 -19.07
CA LYS A 135 -7.26 -3.36 -19.44
C LYS A 135 -8.40 -2.94 -18.53
N LYS A 136 -8.93 -3.87 -17.76
CA LYS A 136 -9.99 -3.62 -16.77
C LYS A 136 -9.45 -3.36 -15.36
N MET A 137 -8.13 -3.33 -15.20
CA MET A 137 -7.47 -3.04 -13.93
C MET A 137 -6.71 -1.74 -14.06
N GLN A 138 -6.90 -0.84 -13.11
CA GLN A 138 -6.04 0.34 -12.99
C GLN A 138 -4.60 -0.14 -12.79
N ARG A 139 -3.76 0.24 -13.70
CA ARG A 139 -2.33 -0.05 -13.62
C ARG A 139 -1.61 1.12 -12.99
N LEU A 140 -0.80 0.82 -11.99
CA LEU A 140 0.11 1.79 -11.40
C LEU A 140 1.35 1.89 -12.28
N GLU A 141 1.48 2.99 -13.01
CA GLU A 141 2.55 3.18 -13.98
C GLU A 141 3.78 3.81 -13.34
N TYR A 142 4.91 3.40 -13.84
CA TYR A 142 6.23 3.95 -13.50
C TYR A 142 6.41 5.31 -14.19
N LEU A 143 7.01 6.28 -13.51
CA LEU A 143 7.39 7.58 -14.07
C LEU A 143 8.26 7.46 -15.33
N TYR A 144 9.05 6.40 -15.45
CA TYR A 144 10.04 6.21 -16.49
C TYR A 144 9.82 4.96 -17.35
N ARG A 145 8.67 4.83 -18.00
CA ARG A 145 8.43 3.93 -19.14
C ARG A 145 8.61 2.42 -18.93
N SER A 146 8.74 1.93 -17.72
CA SER A 146 8.59 0.49 -17.48
C SER A 146 7.11 0.12 -17.46
N PRO A 147 6.70 -1.02 -18.03
CA PRO A 147 5.35 -1.49 -17.83
C PRO A 147 5.11 -1.62 -16.31
N GLY A 148 4.09 -0.97 -15.81
CA GLY A 148 3.70 -1.07 -14.40
C GLY A 148 3.53 -2.54 -14.03
N MET A 149 4.17 -2.96 -12.94
CA MET A 149 4.05 -4.32 -12.42
C MET A 149 2.96 -4.44 -11.36
N LEU A 150 2.35 -3.30 -10.97
CA LEU A 150 1.34 -3.24 -9.95
C LEU A 150 0.00 -2.85 -10.55
N TYR A 151 -1.04 -3.47 -10.05
CA TYR A 151 -2.41 -3.23 -10.42
C TYR A 151 -3.21 -2.89 -9.17
N ASP A 152 -4.32 -2.17 -9.35
CA ASP A 152 -5.27 -1.94 -8.29
C ASP A 152 -5.84 -3.27 -7.79
N PHE A 153 -5.78 -3.47 -6.49
CA PHE A 153 -6.15 -4.73 -5.86
C PHE A 153 -7.67 -4.97 -5.91
N ASN A 154 -8.47 -3.91 -5.79
CA ASN A 154 -9.91 -4.01 -5.90
C ASN A 154 -10.32 -4.42 -7.33
N ASP A 155 -9.72 -3.79 -8.34
CA ASP A 155 -9.98 -4.14 -9.74
C ASP A 155 -9.58 -5.58 -10.06
N TYR A 156 -8.48 -6.06 -9.47
CA TYR A 156 -8.05 -7.45 -9.59
C TYR A 156 -9.08 -8.41 -8.99
N ILE A 157 -9.49 -8.19 -7.76
CA ILE A 157 -10.46 -9.05 -7.06
C ILE A 157 -11.82 -9.01 -7.74
N LYS A 158 -12.27 -7.85 -8.21
CA LYS A 158 -13.56 -7.66 -8.88
C LYS A 158 -13.74 -8.52 -10.13
N GLN A 159 -12.66 -8.85 -10.83
CA GLN A 159 -12.75 -9.75 -11.98
C GLN A 159 -12.91 -11.22 -11.59
N LEU A 160 -12.63 -11.59 -10.36
CA LEU A 160 -12.64 -12.96 -9.84
C LEU A 160 -13.84 -13.25 -8.93
N ALA A 161 -14.34 -12.21 -8.28
CA ALA A 161 -15.41 -12.30 -7.29
C ALA A 161 -16.81 -12.46 -7.94
N THR A 162 -17.71 -13.13 -7.24
CA THR A 162 -19.15 -12.97 -7.48
C THR A 162 -19.62 -11.62 -6.94
N ALA A 163 -20.81 -11.15 -7.31
CA ALA A 163 -21.34 -9.88 -6.81
C ALA A 163 -21.40 -9.83 -5.27
N GLU A 164 -21.81 -10.91 -4.60
CA GLU A 164 -21.87 -11.00 -3.15
C GLU A 164 -20.48 -10.96 -2.50
N GLN A 165 -19.50 -11.63 -3.12
CA GLN A 165 -18.10 -11.62 -2.67
C GLN A 165 -17.47 -10.24 -2.85
N ASP A 166 -17.77 -9.54 -3.96
CA ASP A 166 -17.28 -8.18 -4.24
C ASP A 166 -17.83 -7.18 -3.22
N ASP A 167 -19.13 -7.21 -2.94
CA ASP A 167 -19.76 -6.36 -1.91
C ASP A 167 -19.10 -6.59 -0.53
N ARG A 168 -18.84 -7.83 -0.15
CA ARG A 168 -18.16 -8.17 1.09
C ARG A 168 -16.72 -7.67 1.10
N PHE A 169 -15.99 -7.81 -0.01
CA PHE A 169 -14.61 -7.36 -0.15
C PHE A 169 -14.52 -5.82 0.01
N ILE A 170 -15.36 -5.08 -0.74
CA ILE A 170 -15.39 -3.62 -0.68
C ILE A 170 -15.69 -3.12 0.73
N SER A 171 -16.53 -3.81 1.50
CA SER A 171 -16.85 -3.43 2.88
C SER A 171 -15.64 -3.39 3.83
N TYR A 172 -14.50 -3.96 3.44
CA TYR A 172 -13.24 -3.90 4.20
C TYR A 172 -12.25 -2.88 3.65
N LEU A 173 -12.44 -2.37 2.44
CA LEU A 173 -11.56 -1.34 1.86
C LEU A 173 -11.85 0.06 2.42
N ASP A 174 -13.09 0.31 2.83
CA ASP A 174 -13.56 1.65 3.26
C ASP A 174 -13.56 1.81 4.79
N LYS A 175 -12.81 0.99 5.54
CA LYS A 175 -12.73 1.02 7.02
C LYS A 175 -11.39 1.55 7.51
#